data_99bc915ead0a91660200c08ec1ba99fe
#
_entry.id   99bc915ead0a91660200c08ec1ba99fe
#
_cell.length_a   1.000
_cell.length_b   1.000
_cell.length_c   1.000
_cell.angle_alpha   90.00
_cell.angle_beta   90.00
_cell.angle_gamma   90.00
#
_symmetry.space_group_name_H-M   'P 1'
#
loop_
_entity.id
_entity.type
_entity.pdbx_description
1 polymer ?
#
loop_
_entity_poly.entity_id
_entity_poly.type
_entity_poly.pdbx_seq_one_letter_code
_entity_poly.pdbx_strand_id
1 'polypeptide(L)'
;ADGGTLFLDEVGDLTLQTQVKLLRFIQERTFSRVGSNQELRSNVRFLAATSRNLEELMRQKKFREDLYYRLNIFPIVMPDLCKRRCDIILLAEHFIEKLNVRYGKQVKRLSTPAINMLMSYHWPGNVRELENCIERAVLTATDDCIHGYNLPPSLQTGKESGSDLLPEGKASFNTLVDSYERELIVEALKRNYGNMSAAARDLDLSPRVIHYKIGRLGITPEWYQQERPLS
;
A
#
# COMPACT_ATOMS: atom_id res chain seq x y z
N ALA A 1 -27.36 10.70 -14.91
CA ALA A 1 -26.42 9.89 -15.70
C ALA A 1 -26.91 9.60 -17.13
N ASP A 2 -28.06 10.19 -17.53
CA ASP A 2 -28.58 9.98 -18.87
C ASP A 2 -27.59 10.50 -19.93
N GLY A 3 -27.32 9.70 -20.96
CA GLY A 3 -26.29 9.95 -21.95
C GLY A 3 -24.84 9.81 -21.43
N GLY A 4 -24.67 9.46 -20.18
CA GLY A 4 -23.37 9.35 -19.51
C GLY A 4 -23.02 7.93 -19.05
N THR A 5 -22.16 7.83 -18.02
CA THR A 5 -21.72 6.57 -17.42
C THR A 5 -22.14 6.51 -15.95
N LEU A 6 -22.72 5.38 -15.54
CA LEU A 6 -23.04 5.05 -14.16
C LEU A 6 -22.04 3.99 -13.67
N PHE A 7 -21.25 4.36 -12.68
CA PHE A 7 -20.35 3.44 -11.98
C PHE A 7 -21.06 2.91 -10.73
N LEU A 8 -21.15 1.60 -10.63
CA LEU A 8 -21.73 0.88 -9.48
C LEU A 8 -20.60 0.18 -8.74
N ASP A 9 -20.28 0.69 -7.56
CA ASP A 9 -19.27 0.10 -6.70
C ASP A 9 -19.91 -0.96 -5.79
N GLU A 10 -19.14 -2.01 -5.48
CA GLU A 10 -19.50 -3.13 -4.60
C GLU A 10 -20.86 -3.77 -4.94
N VAL A 11 -21.09 -4.09 -6.21
CA VAL A 11 -22.35 -4.72 -6.65
C VAL A 11 -22.61 -6.06 -5.99
N GLY A 12 -21.58 -6.74 -5.46
CA GLY A 12 -21.71 -7.98 -4.68
C GLY A 12 -22.40 -7.82 -3.33
N ASP A 13 -22.57 -6.59 -2.83
CA ASP A 13 -23.23 -6.27 -1.57
C ASP A 13 -24.71 -5.90 -1.73
N LEU A 14 -25.19 -5.84 -2.96
CA LEU A 14 -26.59 -5.51 -3.23
C LEU A 14 -27.54 -6.59 -2.70
N THR A 15 -28.64 -6.16 -2.07
CA THR A 15 -29.71 -7.09 -1.69
C THR A 15 -30.39 -7.70 -2.92
N LEU A 16 -30.95 -8.90 -2.80
CA LEU A 16 -31.66 -9.56 -3.90
C LEU A 16 -32.77 -8.69 -4.52
N GLN A 17 -33.46 -7.90 -3.71
CA GLN A 17 -34.48 -6.97 -4.21
C GLN A 17 -33.88 -5.85 -5.07
N THR A 18 -32.73 -5.31 -4.67
CA THR A 18 -32.02 -4.29 -5.45
C THR A 18 -31.44 -4.88 -6.73
N GLN A 19 -30.95 -6.11 -6.68
CA GLN A 19 -30.48 -6.83 -7.87
C GLN A 19 -31.58 -6.99 -8.94
N VAL A 20 -32.83 -7.28 -8.53
CA VAL A 20 -33.98 -7.35 -9.46
C VAL A 20 -34.25 -5.99 -10.13
N LYS A 21 -34.21 -4.90 -9.35
CA LYS A 21 -34.41 -3.55 -9.90
C LYS A 21 -33.30 -3.15 -10.85
N LEU A 22 -32.06 -3.47 -10.49
CA LEU A 22 -30.89 -3.21 -11.32
C LEU A 22 -30.96 -3.98 -12.64
N LEU A 23 -31.33 -5.27 -12.60
CA LEU A 23 -31.48 -6.09 -13.79
C LEU A 23 -32.53 -5.51 -14.76
N ARG A 24 -33.71 -5.12 -14.23
CA ARG A 24 -34.74 -4.45 -15.03
C ARG A 24 -34.19 -3.18 -15.70
N PHE A 25 -33.50 -2.34 -14.95
CA PHE A 25 -32.93 -1.12 -15.49
C PHE A 25 -31.88 -1.38 -16.59
N ILE A 26 -31.03 -2.39 -16.42
CA ILE A 26 -30.04 -2.76 -17.45
C ILE A 26 -30.72 -3.28 -18.72
N GLN A 27 -31.83 -4.04 -18.59
CA GLN A 27 -32.56 -4.65 -19.72
C GLN A 27 -33.47 -3.66 -20.45
N GLU A 28 -34.31 -2.95 -19.67
CA GLU A 28 -35.40 -2.14 -20.21
C GLU A 28 -35.04 -0.65 -20.39
N ARG A 29 -33.93 -0.23 -19.76
CA ARG A 29 -33.50 1.16 -19.72
C ARG A 29 -34.53 2.10 -19.07
N THR A 30 -35.44 1.56 -18.25
CA THR A 30 -36.47 2.28 -17.51
C THR A 30 -36.31 2.13 -16.02
N PHE A 31 -36.67 3.16 -15.28
CA PHE A 31 -36.70 3.16 -13.82
C PHE A 31 -37.81 4.07 -13.30
N SER A 32 -38.24 3.84 -12.06
CA SER A 32 -39.18 4.73 -11.38
C SER A 32 -38.49 5.44 -10.21
N ARG A 33 -38.84 6.69 -9.96
CA ARG A 33 -38.38 7.40 -8.76
C ARG A 33 -39.01 6.80 -7.51
N VAL A 34 -38.33 6.92 -6.40
CA VAL A 34 -38.88 6.49 -5.10
C VAL A 34 -40.16 7.26 -4.83
N GLY A 35 -41.23 6.54 -4.54
CA GLY A 35 -42.58 7.11 -4.28
C GLY A 35 -43.37 7.50 -5.54
N SER A 36 -42.88 7.18 -6.73
CA SER A 36 -43.60 7.44 -7.98
C SER A 36 -43.74 6.18 -8.82
N ASN A 37 -44.90 6.04 -9.46
CA ASN A 37 -45.11 4.96 -10.45
C ASN A 37 -44.79 5.38 -11.88
N GLN A 38 -44.32 6.63 -12.09
CA GLN A 38 -43.98 7.11 -13.42
C GLN A 38 -42.68 6.47 -13.87
N GLU A 39 -42.69 5.78 -15.00
CA GLU A 39 -41.53 5.24 -15.63
C GLU A 39 -40.74 6.33 -16.38
N LEU A 40 -39.45 6.39 -16.11
CA LEU A 40 -38.50 7.26 -16.76
C LEU A 40 -37.52 6.42 -17.57
N ARG A 41 -37.17 6.86 -18.76
CA ARG A 41 -36.19 6.18 -19.62
C ARG A 41 -34.84 6.88 -19.54
N SER A 42 -33.75 6.10 -19.52
CA SER A 42 -32.40 6.64 -19.50
C SER A 42 -31.43 5.76 -20.27
N ASN A 43 -30.58 6.38 -21.08
CA ASN A 43 -29.52 5.71 -21.81
C ASN A 43 -28.19 5.92 -21.09
N VAL A 44 -27.77 4.89 -20.34
CA VAL A 44 -26.59 4.93 -19.48
C VAL A 44 -25.62 3.81 -19.84
N ARG A 45 -24.33 4.12 -19.90
CA ARG A 45 -23.26 3.11 -19.89
C ARG A 45 -23.04 2.63 -18.46
N PHE A 46 -23.04 1.32 -18.25
CA PHE A 46 -22.79 0.72 -16.95
C PHE A 46 -21.32 0.30 -16.79
N LEU A 47 -20.74 0.64 -15.65
CA LEU A 47 -19.51 0.07 -15.12
C LEU A 47 -19.84 -0.47 -13.73
N ALA A 48 -19.50 -1.72 -13.47
CA ALA A 48 -19.72 -2.35 -12.17
C ALA A 48 -18.38 -2.82 -11.59
N ALA A 49 -18.20 -2.66 -10.28
CA ALA A 49 -17.05 -3.17 -9.56
C ALA A 49 -17.50 -3.97 -8.33
N THR A 50 -16.69 -4.93 -7.95
CA THR A 50 -16.85 -5.69 -6.70
C THR A 50 -15.54 -6.29 -6.28
N SER A 51 -15.30 -6.35 -4.97
CA SER A 51 -14.22 -7.10 -4.36
C SER A 51 -14.60 -8.56 -4.09
N ARG A 52 -15.87 -8.92 -4.19
CA ARG A 52 -16.38 -10.26 -3.88
C ARG A 52 -16.35 -11.19 -5.08
N ASN A 53 -16.17 -12.48 -4.81
CA ASN A 53 -16.36 -13.53 -5.81
C ASN A 53 -17.87 -13.73 -6.07
N LEU A 54 -18.36 -13.20 -7.20
CA LEU A 54 -19.77 -13.28 -7.57
C LEU A 54 -20.23 -14.73 -7.84
N GLU A 55 -19.34 -15.59 -8.34
CA GLU A 55 -19.66 -17.00 -8.59
C GLU A 55 -19.93 -17.75 -7.28
N GLU A 56 -19.16 -17.44 -6.23
CA GLU A 56 -19.39 -17.99 -4.91
C GLU A 56 -20.70 -17.46 -4.30
N LEU A 57 -21.00 -16.17 -4.49
CA LEU A 57 -22.27 -15.59 -4.05
C LEU A 57 -23.47 -16.20 -4.79
N MET A 58 -23.32 -16.58 -6.07
CA MET A 58 -24.36 -17.31 -6.81
C MET A 58 -24.59 -18.70 -6.23
N ARG A 59 -23.54 -19.46 -5.93
CA ARG A 59 -23.65 -20.78 -5.25
C ARG A 59 -24.37 -20.66 -3.91
N GLN A 60 -24.13 -19.59 -3.17
CA GLN A 60 -24.80 -19.29 -1.90
C GLN A 60 -26.20 -18.69 -2.09
N LYS A 61 -26.71 -18.54 -3.31
CA LYS A 61 -28.00 -17.89 -3.64
C LYS A 61 -28.13 -16.44 -3.13
N LYS A 62 -27.00 -15.75 -2.93
CA LYS A 62 -26.93 -14.34 -2.52
C LYS A 62 -26.81 -13.38 -3.70
N PHE A 63 -26.44 -13.88 -4.87
CA PHE A 63 -26.38 -13.13 -6.11
C PHE A 63 -27.13 -13.86 -7.21
N ARG A 64 -27.88 -13.11 -8.02
CA ARG A 64 -28.71 -13.67 -9.09
C ARG A 64 -27.86 -13.98 -10.32
N GLU A 65 -28.07 -15.14 -10.90
CA GLU A 65 -27.38 -15.63 -12.09
C GLU A 65 -27.67 -14.76 -13.33
N ASP A 66 -28.93 -14.34 -13.49
CA ASP A 66 -29.36 -13.50 -14.61
C ASP A 66 -28.68 -12.12 -14.61
N LEU A 67 -28.49 -11.52 -13.43
CA LEU A 67 -27.76 -10.26 -13.27
C LEU A 67 -26.26 -10.46 -13.53
N TYR A 68 -25.66 -11.55 -13.05
CA TYR A 68 -24.26 -11.87 -13.29
C TYR A 68 -23.94 -11.89 -14.78
N TYR A 69 -24.66 -12.67 -15.57
CA TYR A 69 -24.40 -12.73 -17.01
C TYR A 69 -24.64 -11.40 -17.73
N ARG A 70 -25.48 -10.54 -17.19
CA ARG A 70 -25.72 -9.22 -17.79
C ARG A 70 -24.64 -8.19 -17.45
N LEU A 71 -23.99 -8.32 -16.30
CA LEU A 71 -22.86 -7.47 -15.89
C LEU A 71 -21.52 -7.98 -16.42
N ASN A 72 -21.30 -9.30 -16.44
CA ASN A 72 -20.03 -9.93 -16.76
C ASN A 72 -19.83 -10.15 -18.29
N ILE A 73 -20.16 -9.13 -19.09
CA ILE A 73 -19.94 -9.16 -20.54
C ILE A 73 -18.47 -8.92 -20.89
N PHE A 74 -17.82 -8.01 -20.19
CA PHE A 74 -16.41 -7.66 -20.37
C PHE A 74 -15.71 -7.54 -19.02
N PRO A 75 -15.22 -8.66 -18.45
CA PRO A 75 -14.56 -8.65 -17.15
C PRO A 75 -13.16 -8.04 -17.23
N ILE A 76 -12.86 -7.17 -16.27
CA ILE A 76 -11.53 -6.61 -16.06
C ILE A 76 -11.07 -7.04 -14.67
N VAL A 77 -10.03 -7.86 -14.62
CA VAL A 77 -9.44 -8.33 -13.36
C VAL A 77 -8.33 -7.38 -12.95
N MET A 78 -8.53 -6.68 -11.84
CA MET A 78 -7.50 -5.82 -11.24
C MET A 78 -6.52 -6.67 -10.42
N PRO A 79 -5.22 -6.69 -10.78
CA PRO A 79 -4.25 -7.45 -9.99
C PRO A 79 -3.99 -6.78 -8.64
N ASP A 80 -3.79 -7.61 -7.61
CA ASP A 80 -3.36 -7.14 -6.29
C ASP A 80 -2.04 -6.37 -6.38
N LEU A 81 -1.82 -5.45 -5.44
CA LEU A 81 -0.62 -4.60 -5.42
C LEU A 81 0.67 -5.44 -5.31
N CYS A 82 0.64 -6.56 -4.57
CA CYS A 82 1.76 -7.49 -4.47
C CYS A 82 2.16 -8.15 -5.81
N LYS A 83 1.25 -8.22 -6.79
CA LYS A 83 1.51 -8.75 -8.15
C LYS A 83 2.05 -7.68 -9.11
N ARG A 84 1.97 -6.39 -8.73
CA ARG A 84 2.48 -5.25 -9.50
C ARG A 84 3.46 -4.41 -8.67
N ARG A 85 4.51 -5.07 -8.21
CA ARG A 85 5.48 -4.49 -7.27
C ARG A 85 6.15 -3.21 -7.77
N CYS A 86 6.35 -3.07 -9.09
CA CYS A 86 6.89 -1.85 -9.69
C CYS A 86 6.04 -0.61 -9.39
N ASP A 87 4.73 -0.76 -9.17
CA ASP A 87 3.85 0.35 -8.88
C ASP A 87 3.96 0.84 -7.43
N ILE A 88 4.48 0.01 -6.50
CA ILE A 88 4.51 0.33 -5.06
C ILE A 88 5.29 1.62 -4.81
N ILE A 89 6.49 1.74 -5.38
CA ILE A 89 7.34 2.91 -5.16
C ILE A 89 6.78 4.14 -5.86
N LEU A 90 6.29 4.00 -7.10
CA LEU A 90 5.64 5.09 -7.83
C LEU A 90 4.42 5.65 -7.08
N LEU A 91 3.59 4.76 -6.52
CA LEU A 91 2.44 5.16 -5.71
C LEU A 91 2.89 5.81 -4.39
N ALA A 92 3.92 5.27 -3.74
CA ALA A 92 4.45 5.85 -2.51
C ALA A 92 4.98 7.27 -2.74
N GLU A 93 5.74 7.50 -3.80
CA GLU A 93 6.24 8.83 -4.18
C GLU A 93 5.09 9.79 -4.48
N HIS A 94 4.10 9.37 -5.27
CA HIS A 94 2.90 10.15 -5.54
C HIS A 94 2.14 10.53 -4.24
N PHE A 95 1.99 9.60 -3.31
CA PHE A 95 1.35 9.89 -2.03
C PHE A 95 2.18 10.85 -1.18
N ILE A 96 3.52 10.72 -1.15
CA ILE A 96 4.39 11.67 -0.44
C ILE A 96 4.18 13.09 -0.97
N GLU A 97 4.18 13.29 -2.29
CA GLU A 97 3.94 14.60 -2.90
C GLU A 97 2.58 15.18 -2.51
N LYS A 98 1.51 14.39 -2.66
CA LYS A 98 0.14 14.76 -2.29
C LYS A 98 0.03 15.15 -0.81
N LEU A 99 0.65 14.37 0.07
CA LEU A 99 0.59 14.55 1.52
C LEU A 99 1.48 15.69 2.01
N ASN A 100 2.62 15.94 1.35
CA ASN A 100 3.43 17.13 1.59
C ASN A 100 2.61 18.41 1.43
N VAL A 101 1.85 18.51 0.32
CA VAL A 101 0.96 19.66 0.08
C VAL A 101 -0.12 19.75 1.17
N ARG A 102 -0.73 18.62 1.52
CA ARG A 102 -1.83 18.57 2.49
C ARG A 102 -1.41 18.96 3.90
N TYR A 103 -0.21 18.54 4.34
CA TYR A 103 0.27 18.69 5.72
C TYR A 103 1.39 19.71 5.88
N GLY A 104 1.79 20.41 4.82
CA GLY A 104 2.90 21.38 4.89
C GLY A 104 4.24 20.74 5.21
N LYS A 105 4.44 19.45 4.84
CA LYS A 105 5.68 18.71 5.04
C LYS A 105 6.60 18.86 3.81
N GLN A 106 7.86 18.50 3.96
CA GLN A 106 8.87 18.58 2.89
C GLN A 106 9.66 17.26 2.77
N VAL A 107 8.97 16.13 2.86
CA VAL A 107 9.57 14.82 2.65
C VAL A 107 9.90 14.64 1.18
N LYS A 108 11.17 14.29 0.86
CA LYS A 108 11.66 14.20 -0.53
C LYS A 108 11.98 12.79 -0.97
N ARG A 109 12.23 11.89 -0.02
CA ARG A 109 12.77 10.56 -0.35
C ARG A 109 12.36 9.49 0.66
N LEU A 110 12.54 8.25 0.23
CA LEU A 110 12.45 7.04 1.04
C LEU A 110 13.86 6.51 1.28
N SER A 111 14.19 6.09 2.49
CA SER A 111 15.44 5.38 2.74
C SER A 111 15.41 3.99 2.10
N THR A 112 16.60 3.42 1.80
CA THR A 112 16.69 2.07 1.22
C THR A 112 16.01 1.00 2.11
N PRO A 113 16.15 1.01 3.44
CA PRO A 113 15.40 0.10 4.30
C PRO A 113 13.87 0.28 4.18
N ALA A 114 13.38 1.52 4.11
CA ALA A 114 11.95 1.78 3.92
C ALA A 114 11.45 1.23 2.57
N ILE A 115 12.20 1.45 1.49
CA ILE A 115 11.88 0.88 0.17
C ILE A 115 11.80 -0.64 0.24
N ASN A 116 12.80 -1.30 0.85
CA ASN A 116 12.82 -2.76 0.97
C ASN A 116 11.62 -3.28 1.76
N MET A 117 11.24 -2.62 2.85
CA MET A 117 10.04 -2.98 3.63
C MET A 117 8.76 -2.84 2.80
N LEU A 118 8.59 -1.72 2.09
CA LEU A 118 7.44 -1.50 1.22
C LEU A 118 7.34 -2.56 0.10
N MET A 119 8.47 -2.93 -0.50
CA MET A 119 8.54 -3.90 -1.60
C MET A 119 8.31 -5.35 -1.15
N SER A 120 8.67 -5.70 0.09
CA SER A 120 8.53 -7.05 0.64
C SER A 120 7.16 -7.35 1.24
N TYR A 121 6.36 -6.34 1.53
CA TYR A 121 5.06 -6.51 2.17
C TYR A 121 3.96 -6.92 1.16
N HIS A 122 2.96 -7.67 1.63
CA HIS A 122 1.93 -8.29 0.77
C HIS A 122 0.76 -7.36 0.42
N TRP A 123 0.59 -6.29 1.15
CA TRP A 123 -0.46 -5.29 0.92
C TRP A 123 -1.88 -5.86 0.83
N PRO A 124 -2.40 -6.55 1.86
CA PRO A 124 -3.76 -7.09 1.84
C PRO A 124 -4.83 -6.02 1.60
N GLY A 125 -4.64 -4.81 2.10
CA GLY A 125 -5.49 -3.64 1.83
C GLY A 125 -5.11 -2.87 0.57
N ASN A 126 -4.21 -3.42 -0.26
CA ASN A 126 -3.79 -2.87 -1.54
C ASN A 126 -3.37 -1.39 -1.45
N VAL A 127 -3.83 -0.57 -2.41
CA VAL A 127 -3.45 0.85 -2.52
C VAL A 127 -3.93 1.69 -1.33
N ARG A 128 -5.09 1.36 -0.76
CA ARG A 128 -5.61 2.08 0.42
C ARG A 128 -4.71 1.88 1.65
N GLU A 129 -4.23 0.67 1.86
CA GLU A 129 -3.30 0.38 2.96
C GLU A 129 -1.96 1.07 2.73
N LEU A 130 -1.44 1.07 1.50
CA LEU A 130 -0.23 1.80 1.15
C LEU A 130 -0.39 3.31 1.39
N GLU A 131 -1.49 3.93 0.96
CA GLU A 131 -1.77 5.36 1.19
C GLU A 131 -1.76 5.68 2.69
N ASN A 132 -2.48 4.91 3.51
CA ASN A 132 -2.51 5.09 4.97
C ASN A 132 -1.13 4.89 5.62
N CYS A 133 -0.36 3.92 5.12
CA CYS A 133 1.00 3.66 5.58
C CYS A 133 1.91 4.87 5.31
N ILE A 134 1.90 5.40 4.10
CA ILE A 134 2.69 6.57 3.71
C ILE A 134 2.21 7.83 4.44
N GLU A 135 0.88 8.01 4.62
CA GLU A 135 0.32 9.13 5.39
C GLU A 135 0.88 9.16 6.81
N ARG A 136 0.86 8.02 7.50
CA ARG A 136 1.45 7.89 8.83
C ARG A 136 2.95 8.21 8.81
N ALA A 137 3.68 7.68 7.82
CA ALA A 137 5.11 7.90 7.70
C ALA A 137 5.47 9.37 7.48
N VAL A 138 4.73 10.08 6.62
CA VAL A 138 4.90 11.53 6.39
C VAL A 138 4.61 12.34 7.65
N LEU A 139 3.55 12.00 8.41
CA LEU A 139 3.20 12.70 9.64
C LEU A 139 4.26 12.52 10.73
N THR A 140 4.87 11.33 10.81
CA THR A 140 5.90 11.02 11.83
C THR A 140 7.32 11.34 11.39
N ALA A 141 7.55 11.69 10.13
CA ALA A 141 8.85 12.10 9.64
C ALA A 141 9.28 13.44 10.30
N THR A 142 10.51 13.46 10.81
CA THR A 142 11.14 14.62 11.45
C THR A 142 12.11 15.35 10.52
N ASP A 143 12.51 14.71 9.42
CA ASP A 143 13.41 15.21 8.40
C ASP A 143 12.81 15.07 6.99
N ASP A 144 13.60 15.25 5.94
CA ASP A 144 13.18 15.15 4.55
C ASP A 144 13.14 13.71 4.01
N CYS A 145 13.31 12.69 4.87
CA CYS A 145 13.39 11.28 4.51
C CYS A 145 12.44 10.42 5.35
N ILE A 146 11.70 9.52 4.70
CA ILE A 146 10.99 8.46 5.38
C ILE A 146 11.92 7.29 5.64
N HIS A 147 12.13 6.98 6.88
CA HIS A 147 12.94 5.86 7.35
C HIS A 147 12.08 4.64 7.70
N GLY A 148 12.70 3.46 7.80
CA GLY A 148 11.97 2.24 8.15
C GLY A 148 11.19 2.32 9.45
N TYR A 149 11.70 3.07 10.43
CA TYR A 149 11.04 3.29 11.71
C TYR A 149 9.79 4.20 11.65
N ASN A 150 9.63 4.99 10.58
CA ASN A 150 8.39 5.75 10.34
C ASN A 150 7.26 4.86 9.81
N LEU A 151 7.60 3.67 9.28
CA LEU A 151 6.62 2.72 8.77
C LEU A 151 5.97 1.93 9.91
N PRO A 152 4.75 1.41 9.72
CA PRO A 152 4.08 0.58 10.72
C PRO A 152 4.90 -0.66 11.12
N PRO A 153 4.80 -1.12 12.39
CA PRO A 153 5.51 -2.32 12.86
C PRO A 153 5.22 -3.58 12.03
N SER A 154 4.04 -3.69 11.43
CA SER A 154 3.68 -4.80 10.53
C SER A 154 4.61 -4.94 9.32
N LEU A 155 5.16 -3.83 8.82
CA LEU A 155 6.14 -3.84 7.75
C LEU A 155 7.57 -4.10 8.25
N GLN A 156 7.85 -3.75 9.50
CA GLN A 156 9.20 -3.87 10.09
C GLN A 156 9.56 -5.33 10.44
N THR A 157 8.57 -6.17 10.69
CA THR A 157 8.79 -7.54 11.16
C THR A 157 9.17 -8.54 10.09
N GLY A 158 9.19 -8.15 8.79
CA GLY A 158 9.76 -8.94 7.67
C GLY A 158 9.43 -10.43 7.61
N LYS A 159 8.34 -10.87 8.25
CA LYS A 159 7.91 -12.26 8.20
C LYS A 159 7.07 -12.49 6.96
N GLU A 160 7.60 -13.29 6.06
CA GLU A 160 6.81 -14.02 5.08
C GLU A 160 5.58 -14.62 5.79
N SER A 161 4.40 -14.11 5.46
CA SER A 161 3.15 -14.72 5.91
C SER A 161 2.86 -15.95 5.04
N GLY A 162 3.63 -16.99 5.34
CA GLY A 162 3.26 -18.35 5.04
C GLY A 162 2.93 -19.00 6.38
N SER A 163 1.66 -19.33 6.56
CA SER A 163 1.07 -20.15 7.63
C SER A 163 0.99 -19.58 9.06
N ASP A 164 -0.27 -19.47 9.48
CA ASP A 164 -0.82 -19.79 10.80
C ASP A 164 -0.27 -19.14 12.08
N LEU A 165 -1.18 -18.36 12.68
CA LEU A 165 -1.39 -18.29 14.13
C LEU A 165 -0.15 -17.97 14.96
N LEU A 166 0.26 -16.69 14.90
CA LEU A 166 0.81 -16.13 16.12
C LEU A 166 -0.09 -14.96 16.55
N PRO A 167 -0.47 -14.92 17.85
CA PRO A 167 -1.23 -13.82 18.40
C PRO A 167 -0.43 -12.53 18.22
N GLU A 168 -1.12 -11.40 18.14
CA GLU A 168 -0.58 -10.04 18.13
C GLU A 168 0.67 -9.94 19.03
N GLY A 169 1.83 -10.27 18.48
CA GLY A 169 3.07 -10.44 19.21
C GLY A 169 3.96 -9.24 18.95
N LYS A 170 3.98 -8.36 19.92
CA LYS A 170 4.98 -7.34 20.19
C LYS A 170 6.31 -7.68 19.50
N ALA A 171 6.69 -6.90 18.48
CA ALA A 171 8.08 -6.89 18.03
C ALA A 171 8.93 -6.64 19.29
N SER A 172 9.91 -7.48 19.57
CA SER A 172 10.74 -7.29 20.75
C SER A 172 11.39 -5.90 20.67
N PHE A 173 11.39 -5.18 21.78
CA PHE A 173 12.08 -3.88 21.87
C PHE A 173 13.48 -3.94 21.27
N ASN A 174 14.22 -5.00 21.52
CA ASN A 174 15.56 -5.22 20.97
C ASN A 174 15.56 -5.31 19.44
N THR A 175 14.58 -5.96 18.82
CA THR A 175 14.50 -6.07 17.35
C THR A 175 14.22 -4.70 16.71
N LEU A 176 13.40 -3.88 17.33
CA LEU A 176 13.12 -2.51 16.88
C LEU A 176 14.35 -1.61 17.02
N VAL A 177 15.05 -1.72 18.16
CA VAL A 177 16.29 -0.97 18.41
C VAL A 177 17.38 -1.38 17.43
N ASP A 178 17.55 -2.68 17.17
CA ASP A 178 18.56 -3.19 16.25
C ASP A 178 18.29 -2.77 14.80
N SER A 179 17.03 -2.72 14.36
CA SER A 179 16.67 -2.23 13.03
C SER A 179 16.95 -0.74 12.88
N TYR A 180 16.63 0.04 13.89
CA TYR A 180 16.90 1.48 13.92
C TYR A 180 18.40 1.80 13.96
N GLU A 181 19.17 1.11 14.82
CA GLU A 181 20.63 1.24 14.88
C GLU A 181 21.28 0.89 13.55
N ARG A 182 20.82 -0.18 12.91
CA ARG A 182 21.32 -0.60 11.59
C ARG A 182 21.08 0.49 10.55
N GLU A 183 19.91 1.08 10.53
CA GLU A 183 19.55 2.13 9.57
C GLU A 183 20.42 3.36 9.73
N LEU A 184 20.58 3.85 10.95
CA LEU A 184 21.44 5.00 11.24
C LEU A 184 22.89 4.77 10.81
N ILE A 185 23.45 3.59 11.09
CA ILE A 185 24.83 3.26 10.73
C ILE A 185 24.99 3.14 9.21
N VAL A 186 24.04 2.52 8.51
CA VAL A 186 24.07 2.39 7.04
C VAL A 186 23.98 3.77 6.39
N GLU A 187 23.09 4.65 6.83
CA GLU A 187 22.99 6.01 6.30
C GLU A 187 24.28 6.83 6.54
N ALA A 188 24.87 6.71 7.72
CA ALA A 188 26.14 7.36 8.00
C ALA A 188 27.29 6.81 7.13
N LEU A 189 27.33 5.48 6.89
CA LEU A 189 28.32 4.88 5.99
C LEU A 189 28.13 5.34 4.54
N LYS A 190 26.89 5.44 4.05
CA LYS A 190 26.61 5.96 2.72
C LYS A 190 27.07 7.40 2.56
N ARG A 191 26.72 8.30 3.50
CA ARG A 191 27.17 9.70 3.48
C ARG A 191 28.68 9.84 3.49
N ASN A 192 29.39 8.92 4.13
CA ASN A 192 30.83 8.94 4.30
C ASN A 192 31.56 7.92 3.39
N TYR A 193 30.93 7.46 2.31
CA TYR A 193 31.53 6.55 1.32
C TYR A 193 32.20 5.32 1.95
N GLY A 194 31.57 4.70 2.93
CA GLY A 194 32.09 3.53 3.65
C GLY A 194 33.18 3.81 4.67
N ASN A 195 33.54 5.08 4.90
CA ASN A 195 34.54 5.45 5.90
C ASN A 195 33.96 5.36 7.32
N MET A 196 34.29 4.28 8.03
CA MET A 196 33.78 3.99 9.38
C MET A 196 34.16 5.06 10.41
N SER A 197 35.35 5.67 10.31
CA SER A 197 35.79 6.70 11.26
C SER A 197 35.03 8.01 11.07
N ALA A 198 34.66 8.34 9.83
CA ALA A 198 33.84 9.50 9.53
C ALA A 198 32.37 9.24 9.94
N ALA A 199 31.82 8.08 9.63
CA ALA A 199 30.49 7.66 10.05
C ALA A 199 30.34 7.63 11.59
N ALA A 200 31.37 7.21 12.31
CA ALA A 200 31.38 7.25 13.78
C ALA A 200 31.24 8.68 14.31
N ARG A 201 31.98 9.64 13.70
CA ARG A 201 31.89 11.07 14.08
C ARG A 201 30.51 11.66 13.78
N ASP A 202 29.91 11.33 12.64
CA ASP A 202 28.57 11.78 12.29
C ASP A 202 27.49 11.32 13.27
N LEU A 203 27.70 10.16 13.88
CA LEU A 203 26.78 9.56 14.84
C LEU A 203 27.16 9.84 16.31
N ASP A 204 28.20 10.66 16.55
CA ASP A 204 28.78 10.92 17.87
C ASP A 204 29.14 9.62 18.63
N LEU A 205 29.67 8.64 17.90
CA LEU A 205 30.10 7.35 18.42
C LEU A 205 31.62 7.23 18.44
N SER A 206 32.15 6.48 19.42
CA SER A 206 33.57 6.12 19.37
C SER A 206 33.82 5.06 18.27
N PRO A 207 35.03 5.02 17.67
CA PRO A 207 35.39 4.03 16.66
C PRO A 207 35.20 2.57 17.13
N ARG A 208 35.38 2.28 18.40
CA ARG A 208 35.16 0.95 18.99
C ARG A 208 33.68 0.58 18.99
N VAL A 209 32.81 1.53 19.31
CA VAL A 209 31.36 1.31 19.41
C VAL A 209 30.77 1.06 18.00
N ILE A 210 31.18 1.84 17.00
CA ILE A 210 30.66 1.64 15.65
C ILE A 210 31.13 0.29 15.06
N HIS A 211 32.38 -0.11 15.28
CA HIS A 211 32.89 -1.42 14.88
C HIS A 211 32.13 -2.58 15.51
N TYR A 212 31.86 -2.51 16.81
CA TYR A 212 31.07 -3.50 17.51
C TYR A 212 29.64 -3.60 16.94
N LYS A 213 28.99 -2.46 16.73
CA LYS A 213 27.61 -2.41 16.18
C LYS A 213 27.56 -2.92 14.74
N ILE A 214 28.50 -2.58 13.90
CA ILE A 214 28.64 -3.08 12.52
C ILE A 214 28.74 -4.60 12.52
N GLY A 215 29.63 -5.18 13.34
CA GLY A 215 29.78 -6.62 13.46
C GLY A 215 28.50 -7.31 13.98
N ARG A 216 27.91 -6.77 15.04
CA ARG A 216 26.67 -7.31 15.63
C ARG A 216 25.48 -7.29 14.67
N LEU A 217 25.35 -6.22 13.89
CA LEU A 217 24.24 -6.02 12.97
C LEU A 217 24.46 -6.60 11.57
N GLY A 218 25.62 -7.21 11.32
CA GLY A 218 25.96 -7.83 10.03
C GLY A 218 26.00 -6.82 8.87
N ILE A 219 26.56 -5.64 9.10
CA ILE A 219 26.73 -4.59 8.09
C ILE A 219 28.10 -4.77 7.43
N THR A 220 28.16 -4.66 6.10
CA THR A 220 29.40 -4.76 5.31
C THR A 220 29.78 -3.38 4.78
N PRO A 221 30.70 -2.64 5.42
CA PRO A 221 31.03 -1.26 5.05
C PRO A 221 31.60 -1.11 3.63
N GLU A 222 32.25 -2.15 3.11
CA GLU A 222 32.85 -2.20 1.79
C GLU A 222 31.84 -1.99 0.66
N TRP A 223 30.57 -2.37 0.88
CA TRP A 223 29.51 -2.17 -0.11
C TRP A 223 29.21 -0.69 -0.39
N TYR A 224 29.61 0.21 0.49
CA TYR A 224 29.36 1.64 0.41
C TYR A 224 30.57 2.45 -0.06
N GLN A 225 31.69 1.79 -0.47
CA GLN A 225 32.91 2.44 -0.94
C GLN A 225 32.88 2.79 -2.44
N GLN A 226 31.91 2.28 -3.20
CA GLN A 226 31.96 2.31 -4.68
C GLN A 226 31.41 3.59 -5.33
N GLU A 227 30.98 4.60 -4.58
CA GLU A 227 30.38 5.83 -5.13
C GLU A 227 31.23 7.10 -4.90
N ARG A 228 32.55 7.02 -4.95
CA ARG A 228 33.36 8.27 -5.01
C ARG A 228 33.22 8.86 -6.41
N PRO A 229 32.66 10.07 -6.59
CA PRO A 229 32.80 10.80 -7.83
C PRO A 229 34.31 11.06 -8.03
N LEU A 230 34.85 10.67 -9.18
CA LEU A 230 36.18 11.04 -9.62
C LEU A 230 36.21 12.57 -9.69
N SER A 231 37.01 13.16 -8.80
CA SER A 231 37.38 14.59 -8.79
C SER A 231 38.20 14.97 -9.99
#